data_752c1a3bbd76c5b636736e8317244d39
#
_entry.id   752c1a3bbd76c5b636736e8317244d39
#
_cell.length_a   1.000
_cell.length_b   1.000
_cell.length_c   1.000
_cell.angle_alpha   90.00
_cell.angle_beta   90.00
_cell.angle_gamma   90.00
#
_symmetry.space_group_name_H-M   'P 1'
#
loop_
_entity.id
_entity.type
_entity.pdbx_description
1 polymer ?
#
loop_
_entity_poly.entity_id
_entity_poly.type
_entity_poly.pdbx_seq_one_letter_code
_entity_poly.pdbx_strand_id
1 'polypeptide(L)'
;MIKTYLKRAFQLSDSGVKGLAKSIWSFFLYYVSFVPPMICVFLFADRLLNGNAGKPVVYLLFMLAATLVMYLVINYNYKTTYDETYQESANLRIDLAEQLSKLPLSYFSKHNLSDLAQTIMADVASIEHAFANAVANSIGFAIYFLVISAALLIMNWKLGLCVLLPVLTSASVLFLTKKLQVRDVNKHYDKLRDISESFQNAIELNQEIKSYGLKEKVEAQMDQQLDESENLQWKAQITQTIPVTIGQTLSILPIGITATVGLSMLASGQVSILILLGYIIMAAKLSGAMGGVLLYLTEIFYLDARIARIGEIKNHELQGGEKAVLSDFNVEIKDVCFSYQKDTQVIRHASFTAEQGQVTALVGPSGCGKTTMLKLISRLYDADSGTVQIGGTDIREIHTDSLFKYVSIVFQEVILFNTSIMENIRLGRLDASDEEVIRAAKLAGCNEFVSRLPDTYQTIIGENGAKLSGGERQRLSIARAILKDAPIIILDEIAASLDVETEVQIQTGLNHLIQGKTVIVISHRLKSIENADKIVVMKAGTVEACGKHAHLLKQSPTYRKMIEKSNLAEKFNY
;
A
#
# COMPACT_ATOMS: atom_id res chain seq x y z
N MET A 1 -11.32 -23.51 12.48
CA MET A 1 -10.11 -23.07 13.15
C MET A 1 -8.94 -22.87 12.15
N ILE A 2 -8.50 -23.87 11.37
CA ILE A 2 -7.37 -23.74 10.41
C ILE A 2 -7.65 -22.66 9.34
N LYS A 3 -8.85 -22.62 8.74
CA LYS A 3 -9.23 -21.61 7.74
C LYS A 3 -9.11 -20.17 8.29
N THR A 4 -9.60 -19.94 9.51
CA THR A 4 -9.53 -18.63 10.18
C THR A 4 -8.09 -18.24 10.49
N TYR A 5 -7.25 -19.21 10.87
CA TYR A 5 -5.83 -18.98 11.09
C TYR A 5 -5.12 -18.60 9.79
N LEU A 6 -5.30 -19.36 8.70
CA LEU A 6 -4.69 -19.07 7.40
C LEU A 6 -5.15 -17.70 6.84
N LYS A 7 -6.43 -17.38 6.98
CA LYS A 7 -6.97 -16.09 6.58
C LYS A 7 -6.27 -14.92 7.29
N ARG A 8 -6.09 -15.02 8.61
CA ARG A 8 -5.42 -13.99 9.41
C ARG A 8 -3.90 -13.97 9.19
N ALA A 9 -3.27 -15.15 9.16
CA ALA A 9 -1.82 -15.26 9.02
C ALA A 9 -1.31 -14.72 7.68
N PHE A 10 -2.10 -14.78 6.62
CA PHE A 10 -1.70 -14.38 5.28
C PHE A 10 -2.57 -13.27 4.67
N GLN A 11 -3.49 -12.68 5.42
CA GLN A 11 -4.42 -11.61 4.97
C GLN A 11 -5.24 -11.99 3.73
N LEU A 12 -5.56 -13.29 3.56
CA LEU A 12 -6.26 -13.82 2.39
C LEU A 12 -7.75 -13.50 2.39
N SER A 13 -8.34 -13.48 1.18
CA SER A 13 -9.78 -13.50 0.98
C SER A 13 -10.38 -14.88 1.34
N ASP A 14 -11.70 -14.98 1.42
CA ASP A 14 -12.37 -16.28 1.64
C ASP A 14 -12.21 -17.23 0.45
N SER A 15 -12.08 -16.68 -0.77
CA SER A 15 -11.74 -17.43 -1.99
C SER A 15 -10.29 -17.88 -1.96
N GLY A 16 -9.35 -17.02 -1.55
CA GLY A 16 -7.94 -17.33 -1.45
C GLY A 16 -7.62 -18.46 -0.47
N VAL A 17 -8.31 -18.53 0.67
CA VAL A 17 -8.18 -19.67 1.59
C VAL A 17 -8.61 -20.99 0.96
N LYS A 18 -9.68 -20.98 0.14
CA LYS A 18 -10.11 -22.17 -0.61
C LYS A 18 -9.12 -22.54 -1.70
N GLY A 19 -8.61 -21.55 -2.43
CA GLY A 19 -7.58 -21.71 -3.46
C GLY A 19 -6.30 -22.28 -2.89
N LEU A 20 -5.81 -21.74 -1.77
CA LEU A 20 -4.64 -22.28 -1.08
C LEU A 20 -4.85 -23.74 -0.65
N ALA A 21 -6.02 -24.08 -0.12
CA ALA A 21 -6.33 -25.47 0.26
C ALA A 21 -6.31 -26.42 -0.95
N LYS A 22 -6.83 -26.01 -2.11
CA LYS A 22 -6.72 -26.79 -3.36
C LYS A 22 -5.29 -26.94 -3.82
N SER A 23 -4.49 -25.88 -3.74
CA SER A 23 -3.07 -25.89 -4.10
C SER A 23 -2.27 -26.83 -3.17
N ILE A 24 -2.51 -26.81 -1.85
CA ILE A 24 -1.90 -27.72 -0.90
C ILE A 24 -2.23 -29.17 -1.26
N TRP A 25 -3.50 -29.47 -1.55
CA TRP A 25 -3.92 -30.81 -1.95
C TRP A 25 -3.29 -31.25 -3.27
N SER A 26 -3.17 -30.34 -4.24
CA SER A 26 -2.52 -30.65 -5.52
C SER A 26 -1.03 -30.95 -5.35
N PHE A 27 -0.31 -30.25 -4.45
CA PHE A 27 1.08 -30.57 -4.11
C PHE A 27 1.20 -31.91 -3.37
N PHE A 28 0.28 -32.24 -2.46
CA PHE A 28 0.26 -33.56 -1.86
C PHE A 28 0.13 -34.66 -2.93
N LEU A 29 -0.82 -34.53 -3.88
CA LEU A 29 -0.97 -35.46 -5.01
C LEU A 29 0.29 -35.49 -5.90
N TYR A 30 0.92 -34.33 -6.13
CA TYR A 30 2.20 -34.24 -6.85
C TYR A 30 3.26 -35.16 -6.21
N TYR A 31 3.47 -35.07 -4.89
CA TYR A 31 4.44 -35.92 -4.20
C TYR A 31 4.04 -37.40 -4.23
N VAL A 32 2.77 -37.72 -4.07
CA VAL A 32 2.25 -39.09 -4.13
C VAL A 32 2.43 -39.69 -5.53
N SER A 33 2.32 -38.89 -6.60
CA SER A 33 2.42 -39.36 -7.99
C SER A 33 3.77 -40.00 -8.35
N PHE A 34 4.82 -39.74 -7.57
CA PHE A 34 6.13 -40.41 -7.73
C PHE A 34 6.20 -41.81 -7.13
N VAL A 35 5.23 -42.21 -6.30
CA VAL A 35 5.24 -43.53 -5.63
C VAL A 35 4.98 -44.69 -6.60
N PRO A 36 4.01 -44.66 -7.54
CA PRO A 36 3.74 -45.74 -8.47
C PRO A 36 4.94 -46.17 -9.34
N PRO A 37 5.73 -45.28 -9.96
CA PRO A 37 6.95 -45.67 -10.68
C PRO A 37 7.96 -46.40 -9.77
N MET A 38 8.11 -45.96 -8.51
CA MET A 38 9.00 -46.59 -7.53
C MET A 38 8.53 -47.99 -7.17
N ILE A 39 7.22 -48.18 -6.96
CA ILE A 39 6.62 -49.49 -6.71
C ILE A 39 6.87 -50.42 -7.90
N CYS A 40 6.78 -49.95 -9.15
CA CYS A 40 7.06 -50.72 -10.35
C CYS A 40 8.50 -51.27 -10.35
N VAL A 41 9.49 -50.41 -10.08
CA VAL A 41 10.89 -50.80 -10.00
C VAL A 41 11.10 -51.84 -8.87
N PHE A 42 10.45 -51.61 -7.71
CA PHE A 42 10.52 -52.53 -6.60
C PHE A 42 9.95 -53.93 -6.92
N LEU A 43 8.76 -53.99 -7.53
CA LEU A 43 8.13 -55.27 -7.93
C LEU A 43 8.93 -56.00 -9.03
N PHE A 44 9.56 -55.27 -9.96
CA PHE A 44 10.44 -55.85 -10.96
C PHE A 44 11.69 -56.47 -10.32
N ALA A 45 12.34 -55.72 -9.41
CA ALA A 45 13.50 -56.18 -8.66
C ALA A 45 13.20 -57.44 -7.79
N ASP A 46 12.02 -57.44 -7.12
CA ASP A 46 11.58 -58.59 -6.33
C ASP A 46 11.47 -59.88 -7.16
N ARG A 47 10.78 -59.77 -8.30
CA ARG A 47 10.60 -60.94 -9.17
C ARG A 47 11.88 -61.40 -9.85
N LEU A 48 12.77 -60.47 -10.19
CA LEU A 48 14.07 -60.77 -10.77
C LEU A 48 14.94 -61.58 -9.77
N LEU A 49 14.97 -61.16 -8.51
CA LEU A 49 15.70 -61.82 -7.44
C LEU A 49 15.14 -63.23 -7.11
N ASN A 50 13.83 -63.41 -7.25
CA ASN A 50 13.15 -64.68 -7.06
C ASN A 50 13.21 -65.60 -8.31
N GLY A 51 14.00 -65.25 -9.31
CA GLY A 51 14.21 -66.09 -10.52
C GLY A 51 13.03 -66.13 -11.49
N ASN A 52 12.02 -65.29 -11.34
CA ASN A 52 10.82 -65.24 -12.17
C ASN A 52 10.51 -63.82 -12.65
N ALA A 53 11.33 -63.28 -13.51
CA ALA A 53 11.26 -61.91 -13.96
C ALA A 53 9.98 -61.54 -14.73
N GLY A 54 9.14 -62.52 -15.12
CA GLY A 54 7.93 -62.27 -15.92
C GLY A 54 8.23 -61.70 -17.30
N LYS A 55 7.22 -61.18 -17.98
CA LYS A 55 7.40 -60.52 -19.28
C LYS A 55 7.80 -59.06 -19.08
N PRO A 56 9.02 -58.61 -19.53
CA PRO A 56 9.47 -57.21 -19.34
C PRO A 56 8.49 -56.16 -19.89
N VAL A 57 7.74 -56.50 -20.92
CA VAL A 57 6.72 -55.63 -21.55
C VAL A 57 5.64 -55.16 -20.53
N VAL A 58 5.26 -56.02 -19.57
CA VAL A 58 4.25 -55.68 -18.57
C VAL A 58 4.73 -54.52 -17.65
N TYR A 59 5.99 -54.57 -17.25
CA TYR A 59 6.60 -53.50 -16.43
C TYR A 59 6.78 -52.21 -17.21
N LEU A 60 7.14 -52.35 -18.51
CA LEU A 60 7.23 -51.18 -19.40
C LEU A 60 5.88 -50.49 -19.58
N LEU A 61 4.80 -51.26 -19.81
CA LEU A 61 3.45 -50.71 -19.91
C LEU A 61 3.00 -50.08 -18.59
N PHE A 62 3.31 -50.67 -17.44
CA PHE A 62 3.01 -50.08 -16.13
C PHE A 62 3.78 -48.76 -15.92
N MET A 63 5.06 -48.71 -16.26
CA MET A 63 5.86 -47.47 -16.20
C MET A 63 5.30 -46.37 -17.11
N LEU A 64 4.91 -46.71 -18.31
CA LEU A 64 4.27 -45.74 -19.24
C LEU A 64 2.95 -45.22 -18.65
N ALA A 65 2.10 -46.09 -18.11
CA ALA A 65 0.85 -45.70 -17.47
C ALA A 65 1.12 -44.82 -16.22
N ALA A 66 2.07 -45.19 -15.37
CA ALA A 66 2.46 -44.43 -14.18
C ALA A 66 3.02 -43.03 -14.56
N THR A 67 3.83 -42.96 -15.64
CA THR A 67 4.37 -41.69 -16.15
C THR A 67 3.26 -40.80 -16.72
N LEU A 68 2.27 -41.38 -17.41
CA LEU A 68 1.11 -40.63 -17.90
C LEU A 68 0.28 -40.05 -16.74
N VAL A 69 0.00 -40.88 -15.71
CA VAL A 69 -0.70 -40.40 -14.49
C VAL A 69 0.10 -39.28 -13.81
N MET A 70 1.41 -39.46 -13.66
CA MET A 70 2.29 -38.45 -13.09
C MET A 70 2.22 -37.13 -13.90
N TYR A 71 2.28 -37.20 -15.23
CA TYR A 71 2.13 -36.03 -16.10
C TYR A 71 0.80 -35.31 -15.88
N LEU A 72 -0.31 -36.05 -15.82
CA LEU A 72 -1.64 -35.46 -15.58
C LEU A 72 -1.73 -34.78 -14.21
N VAL A 73 -1.16 -35.40 -13.17
CA VAL A 73 -1.11 -34.82 -11.82
C VAL A 73 -0.22 -33.57 -11.77
N ILE A 74 0.93 -33.59 -12.43
CA ILE A 74 1.82 -32.42 -12.49
C ILE A 74 1.14 -31.27 -13.21
N ASN A 75 0.49 -31.55 -14.35
CA ASN A 75 -0.25 -30.53 -15.10
C ASN A 75 -1.42 -29.96 -14.30
N TYR A 76 -2.17 -30.82 -13.58
CA TYR A 76 -3.22 -30.38 -12.67
C TYR A 76 -2.67 -29.51 -11.53
N ASN A 77 -1.55 -29.91 -10.91
CA ASN A 77 -0.89 -29.13 -9.86
C ASN A 77 -0.47 -27.75 -10.39
N TYR A 78 0.24 -27.72 -11.52
CA TYR A 78 0.68 -26.48 -12.14
C TYR A 78 -0.49 -25.52 -12.39
N LYS A 79 -1.51 -26.00 -13.12
CA LYS A 79 -2.70 -25.18 -13.44
C LYS A 79 -3.41 -24.69 -12.18
N THR A 80 -3.71 -25.59 -11.25
CA THR A 80 -4.44 -25.22 -10.01
C THR A 80 -3.68 -24.20 -9.19
N THR A 81 -2.37 -24.38 -9.01
CA THR A 81 -1.57 -23.49 -8.18
C THR A 81 -1.48 -22.09 -8.77
N TYR A 82 -1.19 -21.96 -10.06
CA TYR A 82 -1.05 -20.65 -10.69
C TYR A 82 -2.40 -19.94 -10.87
N ASP A 83 -3.45 -20.63 -11.29
CA ASP A 83 -4.78 -20.04 -11.44
C ASP A 83 -5.29 -19.46 -10.11
N GLU A 84 -5.23 -20.25 -9.02
CA GLU A 84 -5.72 -19.82 -7.70
C GLU A 84 -4.84 -18.68 -7.12
N THR A 85 -3.52 -18.72 -7.36
CA THR A 85 -2.61 -17.69 -6.87
C THR A 85 -2.78 -16.36 -7.58
N TYR A 86 -2.84 -16.35 -8.91
CA TYR A 86 -3.02 -15.11 -9.66
C TYR A 86 -4.38 -14.47 -9.42
N GLN A 87 -5.42 -15.28 -9.28
CA GLN A 87 -6.75 -14.78 -8.95
C GLN A 87 -6.77 -14.12 -7.56
N GLU A 88 -6.13 -14.73 -6.55
CA GLU A 88 -6.05 -14.12 -5.22
C GLU A 88 -5.19 -12.86 -5.20
N SER A 89 -4.09 -12.84 -5.95
CA SER A 89 -3.23 -11.67 -6.09
C SER A 89 -3.97 -10.49 -6.72
N ALA A 90 -4.77 -10.74 -7.76
CA ALA A 90 -5.61 -9.71 -8.37
C ALA A 90 -6.66 -9.18 -7.38
N ASN A 91 -7.35 -10.07 -6.66
CA ASN A 91 -8.33 -9.70 -5.64
C ASN A 91 -7.69 -8.86 -4.52
N LEU A 92 -6.49 -9.26 -4.07
CA LEU A 92 -5.78 -8.53 -3.01
C LEU A 92 -5.40 -7.10 -3.45
N ARG A 93 -4.96 -6.91 -4.72
CA ARG A 93 -4.68 -5.58 -5.26
C ARG A 93 -5.93 -4.72 -5.35
N ILE A 94 -7.05 -5.30 -5.79
CA ILE A 94 -8.35 -4.60 -5.86
C ILE A 94 -8.81 -4.21 -4.45
N ASP A 95 -8.79 -5.14 -3.49
CA ASP A 95 -9.16 -4.89 -2.10
C ASP A 95 -8.31 -3.77 -1.48
N LEU A 96 -6.99 -3.77 -1.71
CA LEU A 96 -6.09 -2.74 -1.21
C LEU A 96 -6.36 -1.38 -1.85
N ALA A 97 -6.58 -1.33 -3.17
CA ALA A 97 -6.93 -0.09 -3.86
C ALA A 97 -8.26 0.48 -3.36
N GLU A 98 -9.27 -0.38 -3.17
CA GLU A 98 -10.56 0.02 -2.61
C GLU A 98 -10.43 0.49 -1.16
N GLN A 99 -9.63 -0.19 -0.34
CA GLN A 99 -9.35 0.23 1.03
C GLN A 99 -8.65 1.59 1.07
N LEU A 100 -7.60 1.78 0.25
CA LEU A 100 -6.88 3.05 0.17
C LEU A 100 -7.80 4.20 -0.24
N SER A 101 -8.72 3.98 -1.18
CA SER A 101 -9.68 5.02 -1.60
C SER A 101 -10.61 5.49 -0.47
N LYS A 102 -10.78 4.69 0.59
CA LYS A 102 -11.64 4.99 1.75
C LYS A 102 -10.87 5.51 2.97
N LEU A 103 -9.53 5.50 2.91
CA LEU A 103 -8.71 5.98 4.03
C LEU A 103 -8.74 7.50 4.14
N PRO A 104 -8.67 8.05 5.36
CA PRO A 104 -8.61 9.49 5.58
C PRO A 104 -7.32 10.11 5.03
N LEU A 105 -7.35 11.39 4.66
CA LEU A 105 -6.14 12.10 4.19
C LEU A 105 -5.03 12.10 5.24
N SER A 106 -5.38 12.05 6.53
CA SER A 106 -4.44 11.95 7.64
C SER A 106 -3.56 10.70 7.57
N TYR A 107 -4.02 9.64 6.94
CA TYR A 107 -3.23 8.43 6.68
C TYR A 107 -2.10 8.74 5.67
N PHE A 108 -2.45 9.34 4.54
CA PHE A 108 -1.50 9.65 3.47
C PHE A 108 -0.46 10.70 3.87
N SER A 109 -0.79 11.62 4.79
CA SER A 109 0.17 12.60 5.30
C SER A 109 1.23 12.00 6.26
N LYS A 110 0.97 10.81 6.79
CA LYS A 110 1.89 10.09 7.70
C LYS A 110 2.68 8.98 6.98
N HIS A 111 2.28 8.60 5.78
CA HIS A 111 2.87 7.52 5.00
C HIS A 111 3.41 8.06 3.67
N ASN A 112 4.58 7.62 3.28
CA ASN A 112 5.12 7.97 1.98
C ASN A 112 4.31 7.26 0.87
N LEU A 113 3.88 8.00 -0.15
CA LEU A 113 3.13 7.46 -1.30
C LEU A 113 3.92 6.37 -2.04
N SER A 114 5.25 6.51 -2.11
CA SER A 114 6.13 5.49 -2.69
C SER A 114 6.08 4.18 -1.93
N ASP A 115 6.00 4.21 -0.59
CA ASP A 115 5.87 3.01 0.24
C ASP A 115 4.52 2.30 0.03
N LEU A 116 3.45 3.08 -0.12
CA LEU A 116 2.12 2.53 -0.41
C LEU A 116 2.06 1.89 -1.80
N ALA A 117 2.64 2.55 -2.80
CA ALA A 117 2.76 1.99 -4.15
C ALA A 117 3.61 0.71 -4.16
N GLN A 118 4.73 0.70 -3.44
CA GLN A 118 5.58 -0.48 -3.27
C GLN A 118 4.83 -1.63 -2.59
N THR A 119 4.02 -1.35 -1.56
CA THR A 119 3.20 -2.37 -0.89
C THR A 119 2.21 -3.01 -1.84
N ILE A 120 1.49 -2.23 -2.67
CA ILE A 120 0.52 -2.76 -3.63
C ILE A 120 1.20 -3.56 -4.75
N MET A 121 2.33 -3.08 -5.26
CA MET A 121 2.97 -3.68 -6.43
C MET A 121 3.98 -4.77 -6.05
N ALA A 122 4.96 -4.46 -5.22
CA ALA A 122 6.07 -5.35 -4.92
C ALA A 122 5.77 -6.35 -3.78
N ASP A 123 5.13 -5.90 -2.67
CA ASP A 123 4.82 -6.81 -1.58
C ASP A 123 3.75 -7.82 -1.97
N VAL A 124 2.70 -7.40 -2.71
CA VAL A 124 1.70 -8.33 -3.23
C VAL A 124 2.31 -9.30 -4.24
N ALA A 125 3.21 -8.85 -5.14
CA ALA A 125 3.91 -9.74 -6.07
C ALA A 125 4.80 -10.76 -5.34
N SER A 126 5.43 -10.36 -4.23
CA SER A 126 6.23 -11.28 -3.41
C SER A 126 5.38 -12.33 -2.70
N ILE A 127 4.20 -11.95 -2.22
CA ILE A 127 3.22 -12.88 -1.64
C ILE A 127 2.71 -13.83 -2.71
N GLU A 128 2.37 -13.32 -3.91
CA GLU A 128 1.97 -14.12 -5.07
C GLU A 128 3.02 -15.19 -5.38
N HIS A 129 4.29 -14.79 -5.51
CA HIS A 129 5.39 -15.71 -5.79
C HIS A 129 5.51 -16.80 -4.71
N ALA A 130 5.44 -16.41 -3.43
CA ALA A 130 5.53 -17.34 -2.32
C ALA A 130 4.34 -18.30 -2.23
N PHE A 131 3.13 -17.86 -2.56
CA PHE A 131 1.96 -18.75 -2.62
C PHE A 131 2.05 -19.73 -3.76
N ALA A 132 2.49 -19.29 -4.95
CA ALA A 132 2.65 -20.17 -6.11
C ALA A 132 3.71 -21.26 -5.88
N ASN A 133 4.82 -20.93 -5.20
CA ASN A 133 5.97 -21.81 -5.15
C ASN A 133 6.28 -22.38 -3.75
N ALA A 134 6.09 -21.58 -2.70
CA ALA A 134 6.63 -21.90 -1.38
C ALA A 134 5.58 -22.45 -0.39
N VAL A 135 4.48 -21.71 -0.16
CA VAL A 135 3.54 -22.04 0.93
C VAL A 135 2.80 -23.34 0.68
N ALA A 136 2.14 -23.47 -0.49
CA ALA A 136 1.36 -24.65 -0.83
C ALA A 136 2.24 -25.90 -0.95
N ASN A 137 3.43 -25.75 -1.53
CA ASN A 137 4.42 -26.81 -1.69
C ASN A 137 4.93 -27.31 -0.33
N SER A 138 5.37 -26.40 0.56
CA SER A 138 5.90 -26.77 1.89
C SER A 138 4.86 -27.48 2.74
N ILE A 139 3.60 -27.02 2.74
CA ILE A 139 2.52 -27.66 3.49
C ILE A 139 2.14 -29.02 2.85
N GLY A 140 2.04 -29.07 1.50
CA GLY A 140 1.77 -30.32 0.78
C GLY A 140 2.86 -31.38 1.01
N PHE A 141 4.12 -30.96 1.02
CA PHE A 141 5.24 -31.82 1.39
C PHE A 141 5.16 -32.29 2.86
N ALA A 142 4.83 -31.40 3.79
CA ALA A 142 4.71 -31.77 5.20
C ALA A 142 3.64 -32.85 5.42
N ILE A 143 2.49 -32.76 4.74
CA ILE A 143 1.44 -33.77 4.79
C ILE A 143 1.96 -35.10 4.20
N TYR A 144 2.59 -35.04 3.01
CA TYR A 144 3.21 -36.22 2.39
C TYR A 144 4.26 -36.85 3.30
N PHE A 145 5.15 -36.04 3.88
CA PHE A 145 6.20 -36.50 4.80
C PHE A 145 5.62 -37.22 6.02
N LEU A 146 4.54 -36.72 6.61
CA LEU A 146 3.87 -37.36 7.73
C LEU A 146 3.31 -38.75 7.36
N VAL A 147 2.66 -38.86 6.19
CA VAL A 147 2.09 -40.12 5.71
C VAL A 147 3.19 -41.15 5.43
N ILE A 148 4.25 -40.74 4.72
CA ILE A 148 5.38 -41.66 4.42
C ILE A 148 6.17 -42.00 5.66
N SER A 149 6.36 -41.09 6.60
CA SER A 149 7.02 -41.34 7.88
C SER A 149 6.32 -42.45 8.66
N ALA A 150 4.99 -42.39 8.76
CA ALA A 150 4.21 -43.44 9.41
C ALA A 150 4.40 -44.80 8.72
N ALA A 151 4.34 -44.83 7.39
CA ALA A 151 4.55 -46.08 6.63
C ALA A 151 5.97 -46.68 6.85
N LEU A 152 7.02 -45.86 6.80
CA LEU A 152 8.41 -46.30 7.02
C LEU A 152 8.61 -46.83 8.44
N LEU A 153 8.06 -46.17 9.45
CA LEU A 153 8.19 -46.63 10.85
C LEU A 153 7.43 -47.94 11.12
N ILE A 154 6.27 -48.11 10.50
CA ILE A 154 5.48 -49.37 10.63
C ILE A 154 6.20 -50.53 9.97
N MET A 155 6.80 -50.33 8.78
CA MET A 155 7.52 -51.40 8.07
C MET A 155 8.81 -51.84 8.78
N ASN A 156 9.67 -50.88 9.14
CA ASN A 156 10.87 -51.13 9.94
C ASN A 156 11.30 -49.85 10.66
N TRP A 157 11.04 -49.79 11.98
CA TRP A 157 11.27 -48.57 12.75
C TRP A 157 12.75 -48.13 12.81
N LYS A 158 13.70 -49.08 12.78
CA LYS A 158 15.14 -48.77 12.82
C LYS A 158 15.60 -48.09 11.54
N LEU A 159 15.26 -48.64 10.38
CA LEU A 159 15.55 -47.99 9.08
C LEU A 159 14.73 -46.72 8.88
N GLY A 160 13.48 -46.69 9.36
CA GLY A 160 12.65 -45.49 9.35
C GLY A 160 13.31 -44.33 10.09
N LEU A 161 13.85 -44.57 11.29
CA LEU A 161 14.56 -43.52 12.03
C LEU A 161 15.84 -43.06 11.32
N CYS A 162 16.59 -43.99 10.66
CA CYS A 162 17.75 -43.60 9.86
C CYS A 162 17.43 -42.65 8.73
N VAL A 163 16.23 -42.75 8.14
CA VAL A 163 15.75 -41.81 7.10
C VAL A 163 15.23 -40.52 7.71
N LEU A 164 14.39 -40.60 8.74
CA LEU A 164 13.61 -39.46 9.22
C LEU A 164 14.41 -38.50 10.10
N LEU A 165 15.29 -38.99 10.99
CA LEU A 165 16.03 -38.12 11.91
C LEU A 165 16.91 -37.09 11.20
N PRO A 166 17.71 -37.42 10.17
CA PRO A 166 18.51 -36.42 9.48
C PRO A 166 17.65 -35.41 8.67
N VAL A 167 16.49 -35.84 8.13
CA VAL A 167 15.56 -34.96 7.46
C VAL A 167 14.95 -33.94 8.44
N LEU A 168 14.57 -34.41 9.64
CA LEU A 168 14.03 -33.51 10.68
C LEU A 168 15.11 -32.55 11.21
N THR A 169 16.35 -33.03 11.40
CA THR A 169 17.45 -32.16 11.83
C THR A 169 17.78 -31.11 10.80
N SER A 170 17.69 -31.42 9.50
CA SER A 170 17.88 -30.44 8.43
C SER A 170 16.88 -29.27 8.50
N ALA A 171 15.60 -29.54 8.73
CA ALA A 171 14.58 -28.53 8.94
C ALA A 171 14.82 -27.74 10.23
N SER A 172 15.22 -28.42 11.32
CA SER A 172 15.46 -27.78 12.62
C SER A 172 16.53 -26.70 12.56
N VAL A 173 17.58 -26.86 11.76
CA VAL A 173 18.64 -25.84 11.56
C VAL A 173 18.04 -24.53 11.06
N LEU A 174 17.12 -24.56 10.08
CA LEU A 174 16.47 -23.36 9.56
C LEU A 174 15.60 -22.69 10.61
N PHE A 175 14.77 -23.46 11.33
CA PHE A 175 13.90 -22.89 12.36
C PHE A 175 14.68 -22.25 13.52
N LEU A 176 15.79 -22.85 13.94
CA LEU A 176 16.66 -22.30 14.97
C LEU A 176 17.31 -20.98 14.56
N THR A 177 17.62 -20.82 13.28
CA THR A 177 18.28 -19.63 12.74
C THR A 177 17.29 -18.58 12.18
N LYS A 178 15.96 -18.87 12.13
CA LYS A 178 14.92 -17.98 11.56
C LYS A 178 15.04 -16.55 12.06
N LYS A 179 15.13 -16.34 13.39
CA LYS A 179 15.18 -14.99 13.98
C LYS A 179 16.38 -14.16 13.49
N LEU A 180 17.53 -14.83 13.34
CA LEU A 180 18.76 -14.19 12.86
C LEU A 180 18.62 -13.81 11.38
N GLN A 181 18.16 -14.74 10.55
CA GLN A 181 17.92 -14.53 9.12
C GLN A 181 16.96 -13.36 8.87
N VAL A 182 15.78 -13.39 9.49
CA VAL A 182 14.76 -12.36 9.34
C VAL A 182 15.28 -10.99 9.78
N ARG A 183 16.01 -10.92 10.91
CA ARG A 183 16.58 -9.66 11.38
C ARG A 183 17.57 -9.04 10.39
N ASP A 184 18.50 -9.83 9.88
CA ASP A 184 19.57 -9.30 9.03
C ASP A 184 19.05 -8.95 7.61
N VAL A 185 18.10 -9.72 7.10
CA VAL A 185 17.39 -9.41 5.85
C VAL A 185 16.54 -8.14 5.98
N ASN A 186 15.79 -7.97 7.07
CA ASN A 186 14.99 -6.75 7.27
C ASN A 186 15.88 -5.51 7.34
N LYS A 187 17.03 -5.56 8.03
CA LYS A 187 17.99 -4.43 8.06
C LYS A 187 18.49 -4.04 6.66
N HIS A 188 18.73 -5.01 5.79
CA HIS A 188 19.11 -4.73 4.41
C HIS A 188 17.96 -4.08 3.63
N TYR A 189 16.72 -4.58 3.76
CA TYR A 189 15.56 -3.98 3.09
C TYR A 189 15.24 -2.58 3.59
N ASP A 190 15.38 -2.31 4.90
CA ASP A 190 15.20 -0.97 5.47
C ASP A 190 16.23 0.00 4.85
N LYS A 191 17.51 -0.43 4.76
CA LYS A 191 18.54 0.39 4.12
C LYS A 191 18.31 0.66 2.63
N LEU A 192 17.80 -0.35 1.89
CA LEU A 192 17.41 -0.16 0.48
C LEU A 192 16.30 0.88 0.32
N ARG A 193 15.37 0.95 1.29
CA ARG A 193 14.31 1.95 1.29
C ARG A 193 14.87 3.35 1.51
N ASP A 194 15.76 3.51 2.49
CA ASP A 194 16.46 4.79 2.75
C ASP A 194 17.23 5.27 1.50
N ILE A 195 17.89 4.34 0.79
CA ILE A 195 18.58 4.65 -0.47
C ILE A 195 17.58 5.08 -1.56
N SER A 196 16.45 4.39 -1.70
CA SER A 196 15.42 4.76 -2.68
C SER A 196 14.87 6.17 -2.41
N GLU A 197 14.64 6.52 -1.15
CA GLU A 197 14.25 7.88 -0.75
C GLU A 197 15.36 8.91 -1.05
N SER A 198 16.62 8.58 -0.80
CA SER A 198 17.76 9.46 -1.12
C SER A 198 17.88 9.70 -2.63
N PHE A 199 17.65 8.66 -3.47
CA PHE A 199 17.60 8.81 -4.93
C PHE A 199 16.46 9.69 -5.38
N GLN A 200 15.25 9.48 -4.85
CA GLN A 200 14.09 10.31 -5.16
C GLN A 200 14.36 11.77 -4.82
N ASN A 201 14.85 12.05 -3.62
CA ASN A 201 15.22 13.41 -3.19
C ASN A 201 16.28 14.04 -4.09
N ALA A 202 17.29 13.25 -4.53
CA ALA A 202 18.33 13.75 -5.43
C ALA A 202 17.78 14.10 -6.83
N ILE A 203 16.76 13.38 -7.30
CA ILE A 203 16.08 13.67 -8.57
C ILE A 203 15.20 14.92 -8.42
N GLU A 204 14.40 15.00 -7.36
CA GLU A 204 13.49 16.13 -7.10
C GLU A 204 14.26 17.43 -6.88
N LEU A 205 15.38 17.38 -6.13
CA LEU A 205 16.23 18.54 -5.81
C LEU A 205 17.40 18.72 -6.78
N ASN A 206 17.35 18.12 -7.98
CA ASN A 206 18.47 18.18 -8.93
C ASN A 206 18.82 19.61 -9.36
N GLN A 207 17.83 20.50 -9.45
CA GLN A 207 18.04 21.92 -9.79
C GLN A 207 18.82 22.62 -8.67
N GLU A 208 18.46 22.40 -7.42
CA GLU A 208 19.12 22.95 -6.24
C GLU A 208 20.54 22.38 -6.10
N ILE A 209 20.70 21.07 -6.25
CA ILE A 209 22.00 20.40 -6.19
C ILE A 209 22.97 21.02 -7.22
N LYS A 210 22.49 21.26 -8.45
CA LYS A 210 23.31 21.91 -9.49
C LYS A 210 23.58 23.38 -9.21
N SER A 211 22.55 24.14 -8.77
CA SER A 211 22.68 25.58 -8.54
C SER A 211 23.62 25.93 -7.38
N TYR A 212 23.65 25.07 -6.36
CA TYR A 212 24.55 25.23 -5.20
C TYR A 212 25.86 24.45 -5.30
N GLY A 213 26.13 23.74 -6.42
CA GLY A 213 27.38 22.98 -6.61
C GLY A 213 27.54 21.79 -5.65
N LEU A 214 26.43 21.20 -5.20
CA LEU A 214 26.43 20.13 -4.19
C LEU A 214 26.61 18.72 -4.76
N LYS A 215 26.89 18.58 -6.07
CA LYS A 215 26.95 17.30 -6.77
C LYS A 215 27.90 16.30 -6.10
N GLU A 216 29.16 16.69 -5.89
CA GLU A 216 30.18 15.82 -5.30
C GLU A 216 29.82 15.37 -3.87
N LYS A 217 29.20 16.26 -3.09
CA LYS A 217 28.74 15.92 -1.72
C LYS A 217 27.61 14.90 -1.74
N VAL A 218 26.63 15.06 -2.64
CA VAL A 218 25.49 14.14 -2.76
C VAL A 218 25.96 12.78 -3.29
N GLU A 219 26.85 12.76 -4.30
CA GLU A 219 27.44 11.52 -4.82
C GLU A 219 28.21 10.78 -3.71
N ALA A 220 29.09 11.44 -2.97
CA ALA A 220 29.83 10.81 -1.87
C ALA A 220 28.90 10.26 -0.76
N GLN A 221 27.79 10.94 -0.46
CA GLN A 221 26.81 10.47 0.51
C GLN A 221 26.06 9.23 -0.01
N MET A 222 25.72 9.22 -1.30
CA MET A 222 25.07 8.07 -1.93
C MET A 222 26.00 6.87 -2.02
N ASP A 223 27.26 7.06 -2.38
CA ASP A 223 28.26 6.00 -2.41
C ASP A 223 28.44 5.36 -1.03
N GLN A 224 28.53 6.19 0.03
CA GLN A 224 28.57 5.66 1.40
C GLN A 224 27.33 4.82 1.74
N GLN A 225 26.13 5.28 1.38
CA GLN A 225 24.89 4.52 1.63
C GLN A 225 24.85 3.20 0.86
N LEU A 226 25.37 3.18 -0.38
CA LEU A 226 25.48 1.97 -1.19
C LEU A 226 26.47 0.98 -0.58
N ASP A 227 27.64 1.43 -0.13
CA ASP A 227 28.65 0.59 0.55
C ASP A 227 28.07 -0.02 1.86
N GLU A 228 27.36 0.77 2.65
CA GLU A 228 26.66 0.27 3.85
C GLU A 228 25.60 -0.78 3.49
N SER A 229 24.85 -0.57 2.42
CA SER A 229 23.85 -1.51 1.92
C SER A 229 24.49 -2.81 1.44
N GLU A 230 25.62 -2.73 0.71
CA GLU A 230 26.36 -3.91 0.27
C GLU A 230 26.84 -4.75 1.45
N ASN A 231 27.38 -4.13 2.49
CA ASN A 231 27.80 -4.82 3.71
C ASN A 231 26.63 -5.52 4.41
N LEU A 232 25.46 -4.86 4.48
CA LEU A 232 24.24 -5.47 5.04
C LEU A 232 23.73 -6.62 4.16
N GLN A 233 23.82 -6.47 2.82
CA GLN A 233 23.46 -7.52 1.86
C GLN A 233 24.35 -8.76 2.03
N TRP A 234 25.66 -8.57 2.08
CA TRP A 234 26.60 -9.67 2.34
C TRP A 234 26.27 -10.40 3.63
N LYS A 235 26.01 -9.66 4.71
CA LYS A 235 25.66 -10.24 6.00
C LYS A 235 24.34 -11.02 5.93
N ALA A 236 23.31 -10.46 5.32
CA ALA A 236 22.03 -11.12 5.12
C ALA A 236 22.17 -12.39 4.28
N GLN A 237 22.96 -12.33 3.18
CA GLN A 237 23.21 -13.46 2.30
C GLN A 237 23.92 -14.60 3.02
N ILE A 238 24.97 -14.30 3.78
CA ILE A 238 25.72 -15.32 4.57
C ILE A 238 24.80 -15.94 5.63
N THR A 239 24.05 -15.11 6.36
CA THR A 239 23.13 -15.56 7.42
C THR A 239 22.03 -16.46 6.86
N GLN A 240 21.62 -16.27 5.62
CA GLN A 240 20.62 -17.10 4.92
C GLN A 240 21.26 -18.37 4.32
N THR A 241 22.36 -18.21 3.59
CA THR A 241 22.94 -19.30 2.77
C THR A 241 23.55 -20.41 3.65
N ILE A 242 24.25 -20.04 4.72
CA ILE A 242 24.93 -21.04 5.57
C ILE A 242 23.93 -22.05 6.19
N PRO A 243 22.83 -21.63 6.87
CA PRO A 243 21.86 -22.59 7.41
C PRO A 243 21.17 -23.43 6.34
N VAL A 244 20.86 -22.85 5.18
CA VAL A 244 20.27 -23.59 4.05
C VAL A 244 21.23 -24.65 3.55
N THR A 245 22.50 -24.32 3.32
CA THR A 245 23.53 -25.25 2.85
C THR A 245 23.78 -26.38 3.85
N ILE A 246 23.86 -26.05 5.15
CA ILE A 246 23.95 -27.04 6.22
C ILE A 246 22.73 -27.97 6.20
N GLY A 247 21.53 -27.39 6.13
CA GLY A 247 20.27 -28.14 6.03
C GLY A 247 20.24 -29.07 4.81
N GLN A 248 20.62 -28.59 3.63
CA GLN A 248 20.70 -29.38 2.41
C GLN A 248 21.73 -30.53 2.54
N THR A 249 22.89 -30.26 3.11
CA THR A 249 23.92 -31.29 3.36
C THR A 249 23.41 -32.34 4.32
N LEU A 250 22.78 -31.94 5.42
CA LEU A 250 22.17 -32.87 6.38
C LEU A 250 21.04 -33.68 5.74
N SER A 251 20.29 -33.12 4.81
CA SER A 251 19.21 -33.83 4.12
C SER A 251 19.69 -34.97 3.22
N ILE A 252 20.97 -35.02 2.82
CA ILE A 252 21.56 -36.09 2.01
C ILE A 252 22.04 -37.27 2.88
N LEU A 253 22.35 -37.01 4.14
CA LEU A 253 22.84 -38.05 5.09
C LEU A 253 21.93 -39.29 5.22
N PRO A 254 20.58 -39.23 5.12
CA PRO A 254 19.71 -40.37 5.17
C PRO A 254 20.15 -41.52 4.24
N ILE A 255 20.66 -41.21 3.06
CA ILE A 255 21.07 -42.20 2.05
C ILE A 255 22.25 -43.04 2.60
N GLY A 256 23.29 -42.37 3.07
CA GLY A 256 24.48 -43.04 3.62
C GLY A 256 24.20 -43.79 4.92
N ILE A 257 23.47 -43.17 5.86
CA ILE A 257 23.13 -43.80 7.15
C ILE A 257 22.26 -45.04 6.93
N THR A 258 21.22 -44.92 6.07
CA THR A 258 20.34 -46.05 5.75
C THR A 258 21.08 -47.18 5.05
N ALA A 259 21.99 -46.84 4.11
CA ALA A 259 22.81 -47.86 3.46
C ALA A 259 23.73 -48.59 4.46
N THR A 260 24.45 -47.88 5.32
CA THR A 260 25.39 -48.46 6.29
C THR A 260 24.69 -49.33 7.31
N VAL A 261 23.65 -48.80 7.97
CA VAL A 261 22.86 -49.53 8.97
C VAL A 261 22.11 -50.69 8.33
N GLY A 262 21.52 -50.45 7.13
CA GLY A 262 20.77 -51.44 6.42
C GLY A 262 21.63 -52.63 5.90
N LEU A 263 22.86 -52.37 5.44
CA LEU A 263 23.81 -53.44 5.09
C LEU A 263 24.19 -54.27 6.30
N SER A 264 24.41 -53.67 7.46
CA SER A 264 24.65 -54.40 8.71
C SER A 264 23.45 -55.29 9.11
N MET A 265 22.21 -54.76 8.95
CA MET A 265 20.99 -55.53 9.22
C MET A 265 20.74 -56.62 8.17
N LEU A 266 21.14 -56.41 6.92
CA LEU A 266 21.09 -57.42 5.86
C LEU A 266 22.08 -58.58 6.17
N ALA A 267 23.31 -58.26 6.55
CA ALA A 267 24.32 -59.23 6.92
C ALA A 267 23.90 -60.07 8.13
N SER A 268 23.14 -59.51 9.06
CA SER A 268 22.56 -60.23 10.21
C SER A 268 21.23 -60.95 9.92
N GLY A 269 20.74 -60.92 8.68
CA GLY A 269 19.48 -61.54 8.27
C GLY A 269 18.21 -60.90 8.79
N GLN A 270 18.30 -59.68 9.36
CA GLN A 270 17.13 -58.96 9.93
C GLN A 270 16.24 -58.29 8.86
N VAL A 271 16.77 -57.97 7.69
CA VAL A 271 16.04 -57.35 6.57
C VAL A 271 16.43 -58.02 5.25
N SER A 272 15.52 -58.02 4.27
CA SER A 272 15.82 -58.45 2.92
C SER A 272 16.48 -57.34 2.12
N ILE A 273 17.22 -57.70 1.06
CA ILE A 273 17.86 -56.76 0.15
C ILE A 273 16.82 -55.79 -0.49
N LEU A 274 15.63 -56.30 -0.74
CA LEU A 274 14.52 -55.51 -1.30
C LEU A 274 14.04 -54.41 -0.36
N ILE A 275 13.86 -54.73 0.93
CA ILE A 275 13.49 -53.74 1.95
C ILE A 275 14.57 -52.67 2.03
N LEU A 276 15.85 -53.05 2.06
CA LEU A 276 16.97 -52.12 2.08
C LEU A 276 16.96 -51.18 0.84
N LEU A 277 16.79 -51.75 -0.36
CA LEU A 277 16.69 -50.93 -1.59
C LEU A 277 15.50 -49.96 -1.54
N GLY A 278 14.33 -50.40 -1.05
CA GLY A 278 13.16 -49.56 -0.89
C GLY A 278 13.41 -48.34 0.03
N TYR A 279 14.11 -48.60 1.18
CA TYR A 279 14.47 -47.51 2.11
C TYR A 279 15.52 -46.57 1.54
N ILE A 280 16.52 -47.04 0.77
CA ILE A 280 17.50 -46.17 0.10
C ILE A 280 16.83 -45.29 -0.96
N ILE A 281 15.94 -45.87 -1.78
CA ILE A 281 15.20 -45.12 -2.80
C ILE A 281 14.32 -44.05 -2.13
N MET A 282 13.63 -44.40 -1.03
CA MET A 282 12.80 -43.44 -0.31
C MET A 282 13.63 -42.37 0.40
N ALA A 283 14.79 -42.72 0.96
CA ALA A 283 15.74 -41.76 1.51
C ALA A 283 16.21 -40.76 0.46
N ALA A 284 16.57 -41.21 -0.74
CA ALA A 284 16.96 -40.33 -1.85
C ALA A 284 15.81 -39.41 -2.28
N LYS A 285 14.59 -39.93 -2.36
CA LYS A 285 13.41 -39.13 -2.71
C LYS A 285 13.10 -38.06 -1.67
N LEU A 286 13.09 -38.41 -0.39
CA LEU A 286 12.84 -37.45 0.69
C LEU A 286 13.95 -36.42 0.81
N SER A 287 15.22 -36.82 0.63
CA SER A 287 16.36 -35.91 0.61
C SER A 287 16.24 -34.85 -0.51
N GLY A 288 15.95 -35.30 -1.72
CA GLY A 288 15.79 -34.39 -2.86
C GLY A 288 14.61 -33.41 -2.69
N ALA A 289 13.47 -33.90 -2.21
CA ALA A 289 12.30 -33.06 -1.94
C ALA A 289 12.58 -32.05 -0.80
N MET A 290 13.25 -32.51 0.27
CA MET A 290 13.59 -31.65 1.42
C MET A 290 14.54 -30.52 1.02
N GLY A 291 15.52 -30.78 0.15
CA GLY A 291 16.43 -29.75 -0.35
C GLY A 291 15.71 -28.57 -1.01
N GLY A 292 14.65 -28.82 -1.77
CA GLY A 292 13.78 -27.80 -2.33
C GLY A 292 12.93 -27.09 -1.28
N VAL A 293 12.34 -27.86 -0.36
CA VAL A 293 11.49 -27.28 0.71
C VAL A 293 12.27 -26.35 1.63
N LEU A 294 13.57 -26.63 1.90
CA LEU A 294 14.41 -25.74 2.71
C LEU A 294 14.55 -24.33 2.08
N LEU A 295 14.65 -24.24 0.76
CA LEU A 295 14.65 -22.96 0.06
C LEU A 295 13.31 -22.24 0.19
N TYR A 296 12.20 -22.95 0.02
CA TYR A 296 10.87 -22.37 0.16
C TYR A 296 10.54 -21.92 1.59
N LEU A 297 11.04 -22.64 2.61
CA LEU A 297 10.88 -22.22 4.02
C LEU A 297 11.55 -20.88 4.29
N THR A 298 12.70 -20.59 3.69
CA THR A 298 13.35 -19.28 3.83
C THR A 298 12.51 -18.17 3.20
N GLU A 299 11.91 -18.41 2.05
CA GLU A 299 11.00 -17.47 1.40
C GLU A 299 9.78 -17.15 2.28
N ILE A 300 9.18 -18.19 2.89
CA ILE A 300 8.06 -18.03 3.83
C ILE A 300 8.44 -17.17 5.04
N PHE A 301 9.67 -17.30 5.56
CA PHE A 301 10.14 -16.52 6.72
C PHE A 301 10.15 -15.00 6.46
N TYR A 302 10.31 -14.58 5.20
CA TYR A 302 10.35 -13.16 4.83
C TYR A 302 8.98 -12.57 4.49
N LEU A 303 7.92 -13.37 4.48
CA LEU A 303 6.57 -12.88 4.24
C LEU A 303 6.00 -12.10 5.43
N ASP A 304 6.44 -12.39 6.65
CA ASP A 304 5.85 -11.83 7.88
C ASP A 304 5.78 -10.28 7.84
N ALA A 305 6.87 -9.60 7.40
CA ALA A 305 6.92 -8.15 7.31
C ALA A 305 6.00 -7.58 6.20
N ARG A 306 5.93 -8.26 5.05
CA ARG A 306 5.07 -7.85 3.92
C ARG A 306 3.59 -8.01 4.25
N ILE A 307 3.24 -9.11 4.87
CA ILE A 307 1.88 -9.37 5.36
C ILE A 307 1.47 -8.36 6.42
N ALA A 308 2.40 -7.96 7.31
CA ALA A 308 2.13 -6.96 8.33
C ALA A 308 1.79 -5.60 7.72
N ARG A 309 2.55 -5.14 6.69
CA ARG A 309 2.25 -3.89 5.98
C ARG A 309 0.90 -3.91 5.26
N ILE A 310 0.59 -5.01 4.57
CA ILE A 310 -0.74 -5.19 3.95
C ILE A 310 -1.83 -5.19 5.03
N GLY A 311 -1.58 -5.85 6.16
CA GLY A 311 -2.49 -5.87 7.30
C GLY A 311 -2.71 -4.49 7.91
N GLU A 312 -1.69 -3.64 7.97
CA GLU A 312 -1.80 -2.25 8.42
C GLU A 312 -2.78 -1.46 7.57
N ILE A 313 -2.65 -1.52 6.23
CA ILE A 313 -3.58 -0.87 5.30
C ILE A 313 -5.01 -1.43 5.46
N LYS A 314 -5.16 -2.77 5.47
CA LYS A 314 -6.48 -3.43 5.52
C LYS A 314 -7.23 -3.21 6.83
N ASN A 315 -6.52 -3.10 7.95
CA ASN A 315 -7.12 -2.99 9.27
C ASN A 315 -7.15 -1.55 9.81
N HIS A 316 -6.70 -0.57 9.02
CA HIS A 316 -6.79 0.84 9.42
C HIS A 316 -8.26 1.26 9.53
N GLU A 317 -8.59 2.03 10.56
CA GLU A 317 -9.93 2.54 10.76
C GLU A 317 -10.34 3.48 9.64
N LEU A 318 -11.48 3.21 9.02
CA LEU A 318 -12.07 4.06 7.98
C LEU A 318 -12.86 5.18 8.65
N GLN A 319 -12.93 6.32 7.96
CA GLN A 319 -13.85 7.37 8.39
C GLN A 319 -15.29 6.87 8.26
N GLY A 320 -15.93 6.63 9.40
CA GLY A 320 -17.32 6.21 9.49
C GLY A 320 -18.29 7.34 9.12
N GLY A 321 -19.59 7.04 9.15
CA GLY A 321 -20.69 7.97 8.93
C GLY A 321 -21.79 7.37 8.09
N GLU A 322 -22.98 7.95 8.17
CA GLU A 322 -24.15 7.54 7.39
C GLU A 322 -24.38 8.50 6.21
N LYS A 323 -25.11 8.03 5.20
CA LYS A 323 -25.53 8.90 4.11
C LYS A 323 -26.55 9.91 4.65
N ALA A 324 -26.18 11.18 4.68
CA ALA A 324 -27.02 12.26 5.18
C ALA A 324 -27.47 13.17 4.02
N VAL A 325 -28.69 13.70 4.15
CA VAL A 325 -29.21 14.79 3.31
C VAL A 325 -29.28 16.04 4.18
N LEU A 326 -28.45 17.04 3.84
CA LEU A 326 -28.39 18.31 4.55
C LEU A 326 -29.29 19.34 3.88
N SER A 327 -30.02 20.10 4.68
CA SER A 327 -30.90 21.19 4.24
C SER A 327 -30.47 22.56 4.78
N ASP A 328 -29.64 22.58 5.82
CA ASP A 328 -29.02 23.75 6.39
C ASP A 328 -27.50 23.66 6.22
N PHE A 329 -26.88 24.76 5.82
CA PHE A 329 -25.46 24.85 5.48
C PHE A 329 -24.70 25.82 6.39
N ASN A 330 -25.21 26.06 7.59
CA ASN A 330 -24.44 26.71 8.66
C ASN A 330 -23.29 25.77 9.09
N VAL A 331 -22.09 26.30 9.21
CA VAL A 331 -20.93 25.53 9.68
C VAL A 331 -20.58 26.04 11.10
N GLU A 332 -20.74 25.18 12.08
CA GLU A 332 -20.47 25.48 13.48
C GLU A 332 -19.26 24.70 14.00
N ILE A 333 -18.32 25.43 14.57
CA ILE A 333 -17.13 24.91 15.22
C ILE A 333 -17.28 25.12 16.73
N LYS A 334 -17.29 24.04 17.53
CA LYS A 334 -17.55 24.07 18.99
C LYS A 334 -16.41 23.43 19.74
N ASP A 335 -15.64 24.24 20.44
CA ASP A 335 -14.56 23.80 21.36
C ASP A 335 -13.55 22.83 20.73
N VAL A 336 -13.19 23.06 19.47
CA VAL A 336 -12.36 22.15 18.70
C VAL A 336 -10.91 22.24 19.10
N CYS A 337 -10.30 21.05 19.37
CA CYS A 337 -8.86 20.87 19.57
C CYS A 337 -8.31 19.90 18.53
N PHE A 338 -7.06 20.13 18.08
CA PHE A 338 -6.41 19.26 17.12
C PHE A 338 -4.88 19.33 17.18
N SER A 339 -4.25 18.16 16.96
CA SER A 339 -2.80 17.97 16.90
C SER A 339 -2.43 17.07 15.73
N TYR A 340 -1.46 17.43 14.92
CA TYR A 340 -0.90 16.51 13.90
C TYR A 340 -0.08 15.38 14.54
N GLN A 341 0.60 15.69 15.66
CA GLN A 341 1.37 14.76 16.46
C GLN A 341 0.96 14.92 17.93
N LYS A 342 1.03 13.84 18.71
CA LYS A 342 0.52 13.79 20.11
C LYS A 342 1.00 14.92 21.03
N ASP A 343 2.17 15.51 20.76
CA ASP A 343 2.80 16.47 21.67
C ASP A 343 2.69 17.93 21.20
N THR A 344 2.08 18.21 20.04
CA THR A 344 2.01 19.57 19.48
C THR A 344 0.60 19.95 19.08
N GLN A 345 -0.13 20.57 20.00
CA GLN A 345 -1.48 21.03 19.73
C GLN A 345 -1.49 22.28 18.85
N VAL A 346 -2.11 22.17 17.66
CA VAL A 346 -2.19 23.23 16.65
C VAL A 346 -3.45 24.07 16.77
N ILE A 347 -4.59 23.42 17.08
CA ILE A 347 -5.87 24.09 17.36
C ILE A 347 -6.22 23.83 18.82
N ARG A 348 -6.64 24.91 19.52
CA ARG A 348 -6.90 24.91 20.96
C ARG A 348 -8.23 25.59 21.24
N HIS A 349 -9.25 24.82 21.62
CA HIS A 349 -10.56 25.33 22.04
C HIS A 349 -11.16 26.37 21.09
N ALA A 350 -11.03 26.14 19.78
CA ALA A 350 -11.53 27.06 18.77
C ALA A 350 -13.05 26.93 18.63
N SER A 351 -13.75 28.07 18.66
CA SER A 351 -15.21 28.12 18.48
C SER A 351 -15.60 29.33 17.62
N PHE A 352 -16.36 29.07 16.57
CA PHE A 352 -17.01 30.11 15.73
C PHE A 352 -18.07 29.46 14.84
N THR A 353 -18.90 30.30 14.20
CA THR A 353 -19.92 29.87 13.24
C THR A 353 -19.73 30.61 11.93
N ALA A 354 -19.80 29.91 10.79
CA ALA A 354 -19.97 30.49 9.45
C ALA A 354 -21.44 30.31 9.04
N GLU A 355 -22.14 31.42 8.94
CA GLU A 355 -23.57 31.45 8.65
C GLU A 355 -23.87 31.12 7.18
N GLN A 356 -24.99 30.46 6.93
CA GLN A 356 -25.43 30.12 5.58
C GLN A 356 -25.58 31.37 4.69
N GLY A 357 -25.05 31.29 3.46
CA GLY A 357 -25.14 32.39 2.49
C GLY A 357 -24.24 33.58 2.79
N GLN A 358 -23.33 33.50 3.77
CA GLN A 358 -22.40 34.56 4.13
C GLN A 358 -20.95 34.15 3.83
N VAL A 359 -20.10 35.17 3.67
CA VAL A 359 -18.65 35.04 3.52
C VAL A 359 -17.97 35.20 4.89
N THR A 360 -17.40 34.14 5.42
CA THR A 360 -16.60 34.11 6.65
C THR A 360 -15.12 34.03 6.32
N ALA A 361 -14.35 35.05 6.68
CA ALA A 361 -12.91 35.10 6.46
C ALA A 361 -12.12 34.65 7.70
N LEU A 362 -11.19 33.70 7.54
CA LEU A 362 -10.24 33.30 8.57
C LEU A 362 -8.93 34.06 8.38
N VAL A 363 -8.52 34.84 9.37
CA VAL A 363 -7.29 35.65 9.35
C VAL A 363 -6.43 35.39 10.57
N GLY A 364 -5.15 35.68 10.47
CA GLY A 364 -4.20 35.52 11.56
C GLY A 364 -2.77 35.38 11.06
N PRO A 365 -1.77 35.46 11.94
CA PRO A 365 -0.36 35.24 11.59
C PRO A 365 -0.12 33.89 10.91
N SER A 366 0.97 33.77 10.16
CA SER A 366 1.40 32.47 9.61
C SER A 366 1.61 31.47 10.75
N GLY A 367 1.20 30.23 10.53
CA GLY A 367 1.30 29.15 11.54
C GLY A 367 0.25 29.19 12.65
N CYS A 368 -0.74 30.11 12.65
CA CYS A 368 -1.77 30.14 13.70
C CYS A 368 -2.88 29.07 13.56
N GLY A 369 -2.86 28.21 12.51
CA GLY A 369 -3.80 27.10 12.36
C GLY A 369 -4.93 27.30 11.34
N LYS A 370 -4.92 28.34 10.49
CA LYS A 370 -5.98 28.62 9.50
C LYS A 370 -6.23 27.46 8.54
N THR A 371 -5.20 27.01 7.82
CA THR A 371 -5.28 25.86 6.89
C THR A 371 -5.66 24.56 7.61
N THR A 372 -5.19 24.39 8.86
CA THR A 372 -5.60 23.25 9.70
C THR A 372 -7.10 23.30 9.99
N MET A 373 -7.64 24.48 10.30
CA MET A 373 -9.08 24.66 10.51
C MET A 373 -9.89 24.30 9.25
N LEU A 374 -9.45 24.70 8.05
CA LEU A 374 -10.13 24.29 6.82
C LEU A 374 -10.10 22.78 6.61
N LYS A 375 -8.96 22.12 6.93
CA LYS A 375 -8.85 20.67 6.84
C LYS A 375 -9.79 19.95 7.80
N LEU A 376 -10.06 20.54 8.98
CA LEU A 376 -11.02 20.02 9.94
C LEU A 376 -12.46 20.24 9.48
N ILE A 377 -12.79 21.42 8.97
CA ILE A 377 -14.14 21.75 8.44
C ILE A 377 -14.49 20.86 7.26
N SER A 378 -13.52 20.56 6.40
CA SER A 378 -13.68 19.66 5.24
C SER A 378 -13.59 18.17 5.58
N ARG A 379 -13.39 17.83 6.87
CA ARG A 379 -13.16 16.44 7.31
C ARG A 379 -12.02 15.72 6.59
N LEU A 380 -11.01 16.45 6.11
CA LEU A 380 -9.75 15.85 5.67
C LEU A 380 -8.96 15.30 6.87
N TYR A 381 -9.24 15.86 8.06
CA TYR A 381 -8.79 15.39 9.38
C TYR A 381 -9.96 15.45 10.34
N ASP A 382 -10.03 14.51 11.27
CA ASP A 382 -10.99 14.54 12.37
C ASP A 382 -10.39 15.28 13.57
N ALA A 383 -11.21 16.04 14.32
CA ALA A 383 -10.77 16.75 15.51
C ALA A 383 -10.48 15.79 16.68
N ASP A 384 -9.45 16.08 17.48
CA ASP A 384 -9.12 15.31 18.69
C ASP A 384 -10.22 15.44 19.75
N SER A 385 -10.81 16.66 19.89
CA SER A 385 -11.95 16.94 20.77
C SER A 385 -12.78 18.11 20.24
N GLY A 386 -13.97 18.28 20.77
CA GLY A 386 -14.95 19.24 20.26
C GLY A 386 -15.72 18.69 19.06
N THR A 387 -16.51 19.55 18.39
CA THR A 387 -17.33 19.14 17.25
C THR A 387 -17.28 20.18 16.13
N VAL A 388 -17.29 19.70 14.89
CA VAL A 388 -17.57 20.50 13.69
C VAL A 388 -18.91 20.02 13.17
N GLN A 389 -19.87 20.93 13.01
CA GLN A 389 -21.24 20.62 12.60
C GLN A 389 -21.61 21.37 11.33
N ILE A 390 -22.41 20.72 10.46
CA ILE A 390 -23.05 21.35 9.31
C ILE A 390 -24.55 21.14 9.46
N GLY A 391 -25.32 22.26 9.54
CA GLY A 391 -26.75 22.20 9.77
C GLY A 391 -27.13 21.45 11.06
N GLY A 392 -26.33 21.58 12.12
CA GLY A 392 -26.54 20.91 13.41
C GLY A 392 -26.06 19.45 13.48
N THR A 393 -25.62 18.85 12.35
CA THR A 393 -25.14 17.46 12.31
C THR A 393 -23.60 17.45 12.42
N ASP A 394 -23.04 16.64 13.30
CA ASP A 394 -21.57 16.45 13.39
C ASP A 394 -21.04 15.81 12.08
N ILE A 395 -20.03 16.42 11.48
CA ILE A 395 -19.46 15.92 10.23
C ILE A 395 -18.89 14.50 10.33
N ARG A 396 -18.56 14.03 11.53
CA ARG A 396 -18.09 12.65 11.78
C ARG A 396 -19.21 11.61 11.59
N GLU A 397 -20.47 12.03 11.75
CA GLU A 397 -21.66 11.19 11.53
C GLU A 397 -22.08 11.12 10.04
N ILE A 398 -21.53 11.99 9.19
CA ILE A 398 -21.85 12.09 7.77
C ILE A 398 -20.83 11.28 6.97
N HIS A 399 -21.28 10.35 6.11
CA HIS A 399 -20.39 9.64 5.20
C HIS A 399 -19.63 10.63 4.30
N THR A 400 -18.32 10.42 4.14
CA THR A 400 -17.42 11.35 3.45
C THR A 400 -17.88 11.71 2.03
N ASP A 401 -18.35 10.71 1.24
CA ASP A 401 -18.90 10.96 -0.10
C ASP A 401 -20.17 11.83 -0.07
N SER A 402 -20.97 11.75 0.99
CA SER A 402 -22.16 12.60 1.16
C SER A 402 -21.74 14.01 1.55
N LEU A 403 -20.76 14.15 2.43
CA LEU A 403 -20.22 15.45 2.82
C LEU A 403 -19.65 16.22 1.61
N PHE A 404 -18.83 15.54 0.80
CA PHE A 404 -18.24 16.16 -0.39
C PHE A 404 -19.22 16.49 -1.50
N LYS A 405 -20.48 16.07 -1.45
CA LYS A 405 -21.53 16.62 -2.33
C LYS A 405 -21.88 18.07 -1.96
N TYR A 406 -21.77 18.42 -0.67
CA TYR A 406 -22.14 19.74 -0.15
C TYR A 406 -20.96 20.69 0.01
N VAL A 407 -19.73 20.19 0.00
CA VAL A 407 -18.52 20.99 0.21
C VAL A 407 -17.65 20.98 -1.03
N SER A 408 -17.26 22.13 -1.53
CA SER A 408 -16.25 22.31 -2.60
C SER A 408 -15.05 23.06 -2.04
N ILE A 409 -13.85 22.59 -2.36
CA ILE A 409 -12.60 23.17 -1.86
C ILE A 409 -11.77 23.63 -3.05
N VAL A 410 -11.31 24.87 -3.00
CA VAL A 410 -10.29 25.39 -3.90
C VAL A 410 -9.01 25.53 -3.09
N PHE A 411 -8.05 24.64 -3.34
CA PHE A 411 -6.78 24.60 -2.63
C PHE A 411 -5.79 25.65 -3.14
N GLN A 412 -4.85 26.03 -2.29
CA GLN A 412 -3.73 26.91 -2.63
C GLN A 412 -2.87 26.27 -3.74
N GLU A 413 -2.51 25.00 -3.56
CA GLU A 413 -1.80 24.22 -4.59
C GLU A 413 -2.82 23.41 -5.40
N VAL A 414 -2.88 23.73 -6.70
CA VAL A 414 -3.81 23.09 -7.63
C VAL A 414 -3.19 21.83 -8.20
N ILE A 415 -3.81 20.68 -7.93
CA ILE A 415 -3.44 19.40 -8.52
C ILE A 415 -4.29 19.14 -9.76
N LEU A 416 -3.61 18.85 -10.88
CA LEU A 416 -4.21 18.54 -12.17
C LEU A 416 -3.79 17.15 -12.63
N PHE A 417 -4.72 16.43 -13.23
CA PHE A 417 -4.44 15.10 -13.79
C PHE A 417 -3.85 15.22 -15.20
N ASN A 418 -3.01 14.29 -15.58
CA ASN A 418 -2.44 14.20 -16.92
C ASN A 418 -3.49 13.75 -17.93
N THR A 419 -4.44 14.63 -18.20
CA THR A 419 -5.54 14.44 -19.16
C THR A 419 -5.86 15.77 -19.83
N SER A 420 -6.96 15.86 -20.59
CA SER A 420 -7.37 17.10 -21.25
C SER A 420 -7.89 18.15 -20.25
N ILE A 421 -7.93 19.40 -20.67
CA ILE A 421 -8.56 20.50 -19.92
C ILE A 421 -10.03 20.17 -19.63
N MET A 422 -10.75 19.67 -20.64
CA MET A 422 -12.15 19.26 -20.53
C MET A 422 -12.35 18.29 -19.37
N GLU A 423 -11.60 17.19 -19.37
CA GLU A 423 -11.73 16.16 -18.35
C GLU A 423 -11.26 16.64 -16.96
N ASN A 424 -10.24 17.50 -16.90
CA ASN A 424 -9.84 18.13 -15.66
C ASN A 424 -10.96 18.99 -15.03
N ILE A 425 -11.73 19.71 -15.81
CA ILE A 425 -12.87 20.49 -15.29
C ILE A 425 -14.03 19.56 -14.94
N ARG A 426 -14.30 18.52 -15.76
CA ARG A 426 -15.36 17.52 -15.55
C ARG A 426 -15.25 16.79 -14.22
N LEU A 427 -14.06 16.72 -13.59
CA LEU A 427 -13.91 16.21 -12.23
C LEU A 427 -14.80 16.93 -11.19
N GLY A 428 -15.25 18.13 -11.45
CA GLY A 428 -16.23 18.80 -10.60
C GLY A 428 -17.58 18.08 -10.55
N ARG A 429 -18.03 17.55 -11.70
CA ARG A 429 -19.23 16.74 -11.85
C ARG A 429 -19.09 15.81 -13.06
N LEU A 430 -18.89 14.51 -12.80
CA LEU A 430 -18.52 13.52 -13.81
C LEU A 430 -19.57 13.30 -14.91
N ASP A 431 -20.84 13.51 -14.62
CA ASP A 431 -21.98 13.37 -15.52
C ASP A 431 -22.32 14.68 -16.29
N ALA A 432 -21.51 15.74 -16.15
CA ALA A 432 -21.71 17.01 -16.84
C ALA A 432 -21.48 16.88 -18.35
N SER A 433 -22.37 17.52 -19.14
CA SER A 433 -22.19 17.63 -20.58
C SER A 433 -21.02 18.56 -20.96
N ASP A 434 -20.53 18.44 -22.20
CA ASP A 434 -19.44 19.29 -22.69
C ASP A 434 -19.82 20.78 -22.64
N GLU A 435 -21.10 21.10 -22.91
CA GLU A 435 -21.60 22.47 -22.85
C GLU A 435 -21.59 23.03 -21.43
N GLU A 436 -21.92 22.21 -20.42
CA GLU A 436 -21.87 22.60 -19.01
C GLU A 436 -20.44 22.85 -18.57
N VAL A 437 -19.49 21.97 -18.95
CA VAL A 437 -18.05 22.12 -18.67
C VAL A 437 -17.51 23.39 -19.30
N ILE A 438 -17.82 23.68 -20.58
CA ILE A 438 -17.39 24.89 -21.28
C ILE A 438 -17.99 26.13 -20.62
N ARG A 439 -19.24 26.07 -20.17
CA ARG A 439 -19.92 27.17 -19.46
C ARG A 439 -19.19 27.48 -18.14
N ALA A 440 -18.90 26.48 -17.34
CA ALA A 440 -18.15 26.63 -16.08
C ALA A 440 -16.74 27.20 -16.34
N ALA A 441 -16.07 26.73 -17.39
CA ALA A 441 -14.76 27.22 -17.80
C ALA A 441 -14.80 28.71 -18.20
N LYS A 442 -15.83 29.14 -18.94
CA LYS A 442 -16.02 30.54 -19.31
C LYS A 442 -16.23 31.42 -18.09
N LEU A 443 -17.06 30.99 -17.14
CA LEU A 443 -17.30 31.73 -15.89
C LEU A 443 -16.04 31.88 -15.04
N ALA A 444 -15.14 30.90 -15.11
CA ALA A 444 -13.84 30.93 -14.44
C ALA A 444 -12.75 31.69 -15.23
N GLY A 445 -13.04 32.26 -16.38
CA GLY A 445 -12.08 32.97 -17.22
C GLY A 445 -11.07 32.05 -17.95
N CYS A 446 -11.38 30.75 -18.13
CA CYS A 446 -10.48 29.85 -18.81
C CYS A 446 -10.44 30.00 -20.32
N ASN A 447 -11.52 30.52 -20.92
CA ASN A 447 -11.67 30.55 -22.38
C ASN A 447 -10.56 31.35 -23.09
N GLU A 448 -10.02 32.36 -22.44
CA GLU A 448 -8.96 33.23 -23.00
C GLU A 448 -7.68 32.42 -23.31
N PHE A 449 -7.17 31.65 -22.36
CA PHE A 449 -5.96 30.87 -22.60
C PHE A 449 -6.25 29.59 -23.37
N VAL A 450 -7.42 28.96 -23.15
CA VAL A 450 -7.79 27.71 -23.85
C VAL A 450 -7.92 27.94 -25.36
N SER A 451 -8.44 29.11 -25.80
CA SER A 451 -8.55 29.41 -27.23
C SER A 451 -7.21 29.58 -27.96
N ARG A 452 -6.12 29.77 -27.22
CA ARG A 452 -4.74 29.87 -27.77
C ARG A 452 -4.07 28.49 -27.92
N LEU A 453 -4.66 27.44 -27.34
CA LEU A 453 -4.07 26.08 -27.36
C LEU A 453 -4.49 25.33 -28.65
N PRO A 454 -3.62 24.46 -29.20
CA PRO A 454 -3.87 23.79 -30.49
C PRO A 454 -5.17 23.00 -30.52
N ASP A 455 -5.45 22.22 -29.46
CA ASP A 455 -6.63 21.36 -29.37
C ASP A 455 -7.69 21.92 -28.42
N THR A 456 -7.61 23.24 -28.12
CA THR A 456 -8.54 23.93 -27.22
C THR A 456 -8.79 23.13 -25.91
N TYR A 457 -10.05 22.83 -25.59
CA TYR A 457 -10.42 22.04 -24.38
C TYR A 457 -9.93 20.60 -24.39
N GLN A 458 -9.56 20.02 -25.54
CA GLN A 458 -9.04 18.67 -25.64
C GLN A 458 -7.51 18.60 -25.46
N THR A 459 -6.85 19.74 -25.25
CA THR A 459 -5.39 19.81 -25.02
C THR A 459 -5.00 19.04 -23.77
N ILE A 460 -4.06 18.09 -23.90
CA ILE A 460 -3.47 17.33 -22.78
C ILE A 460 -2.43 18.21 -22.10
N ILE A 461 -2.63 18.46 -20.80
CA ILE A 461 -1.86 19.45 -20.03
C ILE A 461 -0.59 18.91 -19.34
N GLY A 462 -0.33 17.60 -19.43
CA GLY A 462 0.83 16.96 -18.81
C GLY A 462 0.63 16.71 -17.31
N GLU A 463 1.64 16.08 -16.69
CA GLU A 463 1.62 15.80 -15.25
C GLU A 463 1.49 17.11 -14.45
N ASN A 464 0.54 17.14 -13.53
CA ASN A 464 0.22 18.29 -12.67
C ASN A 464 0.06 19.62 -13.43
N GLY A 465 -0.34 19.57 -14.71
CA GLY A 465 -0.51 20.75 -15.52
C GLY A 465 0.80 21.47 -15.85
N ALA A 466 1.90 20.72 -16.03
CA ALA A 466 3.25 21.28 -16.30
C ALA A 466 3.31 22.24 -17.50
N LYS A 467 2.34 22.15 -18.44
CA LYS A 467 2.25 23.03 -19.61
C LYS A 467 1.48 24.34 -19.34
N LEU A 468 0.95 24.53 -18.12
CA LEU A 468 0.12 25.67 -17.75
C LEU A 468 0.82 26.57 -16.71
N SER A 469 0.55 27.86 -16.77
CA SER A 469 0.96 28.81 -15.74
C SER A 469 0.21 28.59 -14.42
N GLY A 470 0.70 29.15 -13.31
CA GLY A 470 0.03 29.07 -12.02
C GLY A 470 -1.39 29.60 -12.02
N GLY A 471 -1.62 30.74 -12.69
CA GLY A 471 -2.94 31.36 -12.81
C GLY A 471 -3.91 30.55 -13.68
N GLU A 472 -3.44 29.91 -14.76
CA GLU A 472 -4.25 29.03 -15.60
C GLU A 472 -4.69 27.78 -14.82
N ARG A 473 -3.76 27.16 -14.04
CA ARG A 473 -4.11 26.06 -13.14
C ARG A 473 -5.16 26.46 -12.11
N GLN A 474 -5.02 27.64 -11.52
CA GLN A 474 -5.97 28.16 -10.54
C GLN A 474 -7.37 28.37 -11.15
N ARG A 475 -7.47 28.95 -12.37
CA ARG A 475 -8.73 29.09 -13.08
C ARG A 475 -9.41 27.75 -13.36
N LEU A 476 -8.64 26.70 -13.69
CA LEU A 476 -9.20 25.35 -13.84
C LEU A 476 -9.78 24.80 -12.53
N SER A 477 -9.11 25.07 -11.39
CA SER A 477 -9.64 24.68 -10.08
C SER A 477 -10.94 25.41 -9.73
N ILE A 478 -11.04 26.70 -10.06
CA ILE A 478 -12.27 27.47 -9.90
C ILE A 478 -13.36 26.95 -10.83
N ALA A 479 -13.05 26.61 -12.08
CA ALA A 479 -13.99 26.00 -13.02
C ALA A 479 -14.57 24.69 -12.51
N ARG A 480 -13.72 23.82 -11.88
CA ARG A 480 -14.18 22.60 -11.19
C ARG A 480 -15.18 22.92 -10.08
N ALA A 481 -14.89 23.93 -9.27
CA ALA A 481 -15.75 24.31 -8.15
C ALA A 481 -17.09 24.90 -8.64
N ILE A 482 -17.08 25.71 -9.71
CA ILE A 482 -18.29 26.25 -10.36
C ILE A 482 -19.14 25.10 -10.93
N LEU A 483 -18.54 24.15 -11.65
CA LEU A 483 -19.24 23.00 -12.22
C LEU A 483 -19.87 22.11 -11.17
N LYS A 484 -19.18 21.94 -10.02
CA LYS A 484 -19.67 21.17 -8.88
C LYS A 484 -20.90 21.79 -8.22
N ASP A 485 -20.97 23.10 -8.17
CA ASP A 485 -22.07 23.90 -7.62
C ASP A 485 -22.48 23.56 -6.19
N ALA A 486 -21.50 23.24 -5.34
CA ALA A 486 -21.74 22.90 -3.94
C ALA A 486 -22.22 24.11 -3.12
N PRO A 487 -23.11 23.93 -2.10
CA PRO A 487 -23.62 25.02 -1.26
C PRO A 487 -22.59 25.60 -0.29
N ILE A 488 -21.55 24.86 0.07
CA ILE A 488 -20.45 25.30 0.94
C ILE A 488 -19.17 25.35 0.13
N ILE A 489 -18.51 26.52 0.10
CA ILE A 489 -17.26 26.76 -0.61
C ILE A 489 -16.15 27.06 0.38
N ILE A 490 -15.05 26.34 0.30
CA ILE A 490 -13.84 26.55 1.10
C ILE A 490 -12.73 27.05 0.16
N LEU A 491 -12.15 28.22 0.46
CA LEU A 491 -11.13 28.85 -0.35
C LEU A 491 -9.84 29.00 0.46
N ASP A 492 -8.75 28.33 0.03
CA ASP A 492 -7.44 28.41 0.70
C ASP A 492 -6.48 29.25 -0.15
N GLU A 493 -6.23 30.49 0.25
CA GLU A 493 -5.23 31.43 -0.30
C GLU A 493 -5.07 31.47 -1.83
N ILE A 494 -6.12 31.81 -2.54
CA ILE A 494 -6.22 31.65 -4.00
C ILE A 494 -5.35 32.64 -4.82
N ALA A 495 -4.90 33.76 -4.23
CA ALA A 495 -4.28 34.88 -4.98
C ALA A 495 -2.79 35.11 -4.65
N ALA A 496 -2.06 34.13 -4.16
CA ALA A 496 -0.63 34.27 -3.89
C ALA A 496 0.19 34.23 -5.20
N SER A 497 1.02 35.25 -5.45
CA SER A 497 2.04 35.28 -6.52
C SER A 497 1.54 35.34 -7.97
N LEU A 498 0.41 36.03 -8.22
CA LEU A 498 -0.13 36.22 -9.57
C LEU A 498 0.08 37.66 -10.07
N ASP A 499 0.17 37.82 -11.38
CA ASP A 499 0.13 39.13 -12.03
C ASP A 499 -1.26 39.78 -11.91
N VAL A 500 -1.32 41.10 -12.02
CA VAL A 500 -2.54 41.91 -11.77
C VAL A 500 -3.69 41.55 -12.71
N GLU A 501 -3.40 41.22 -13.96
CA GLU A 501 -4.43 40.88 -14.96
C GLU A 501 -5.06 39.51 -14.65
N THR A 502 -4.24 38.53 -14.35
CA THR A 502 -4.67 37.18 -13.91
C THR A 502 -5.46 37.24 -12.59
N GLU A 503 -5.07 38.15 -11.67
CA GLU A 503 -5.78 38.33 -10.40
C GLU A 503 -7.22 38.86 -10.64
N VAL A 504 -7.42 39.82 -11.53
CA VAL A 504 -8.75 40.34 -11.87
C VAL A 504 -9.64 39.25 -12.47
N GLN A 505 -9.10 38.42 -13.34
CA GLN A 505 -9.83 37.31 -13.95
C GLN A 505 -10.24 36.27 -12.91
N ILE A 506 -9.32 35.90 -12.02
CA ILE A 506 -9.59 34.97 -10.92
C ILE A 506 -10.66 35.54 -9.99
N GLN A 507 -10.56 36.83 -9.63
CA GLN A 507 -11.55 37.48 -8.77
C GLN A 507 -12.96 37.49 -9.41
N THR A 508 -13.03 37.68 -10.73
CA THR A 508 -14.31 37.59 -11.47
C THR A 508 -14.90 36.17 -11.38
N GLY A 509 -14.08 35.13 -11.61
CA GLY A 509 -14.50 33.73 -11.46
C GLY A 509 -14.95 33.40 -10.03
N LEU A 510 -14.23 33.90 -9.03
CA LEU A 510 -14.59 33.75 -7.62
C LEU A 510 -15.91 34.42 -7.27
N ASN A 511 -16.17 35.63 -7.77
CA ASN A 511 -17.43 36.31 -7.54
C ASN A 511 -18.63 35.51 -8.08
N HIS A 512 -18.47 34.82 -9.20
CA HIS A 512 -19.49 33.89 -9.70
C HIS A 512 -19.65 32.65 -8.81
N LEU A 513 -18.52 32.11 -8.31
CA LEU A 513 -18.53 30.92 -7.48
C LEU A 513 -19.21 31.13 -6.11
N ILE A 514 -18.96 32.26 -5.44
CA ILE A 514 -19.41 32.53 -4.07
C ILE A 514 -20.86 33.02 -3.96
N GLN A 515 -21.49 33.41 -5.06
CA GLN A 515 -22.81 34.02 -5.04
C GLN A 515 -23.87 33.09 -4.43
N GLY A 516 -24.50 33.50 -3.32
CA GLY A 516 -25.54 32.76 -2.63
C GLY A 516 -25.04 31.50 -1.88
N LYS A 517 -23.74 31.33 -1.71
CA LYS A 517 -23.12 30.16 -1.04
C LYS A 517 -22.64 30.50 0.37
N THR A 518 -22.49 29.50 1.20
CA THR A 518 -21.75 29.61 2.47
C THR A 518 -20.27 29.53 2.17
N VAL A 519 -19.53 30.60 2.40
CA VAL A 519 -18.12 30.68 2.00
C VAL A 519 -17.21 30.81 3.22
N ILE A 520 -16.19 29.98 3.28
CA ILE A 520 -15.12 30.08 4.27
C ILE A 520 -13.82 30.32 3.51
N VAL A 521 -13.19 31.49 3.70
CA VAL A 521 -12.00 31.89 2.96
C VAL A 521 -10.83 32.17 3.88
N ILE A 522 -9.64 31.62 3.55
CA ILE A 522 -8.36 32.09 4.08
C ILE A 522 -7.79 33.10 3.13
N SER A 523 -7.46 34.30 3.60
CA SER A 523 -6.75 35.29 2.81
C SER A 523 -5.60 35.89 3.61
N HIS A 524 -4.46 36.01 2.97
CA HIS A 524 -3.35 36.86 3.43
C HIS A 524 -3.47 38.31 2.92
N ARG A 525 -4.35 38.58 1.95
CA ARG A 525 -4.64 39.93 1.46
C ARG A 525 -5.82 40.51 2.23
N LEU A 526 -5.52 41.32 3.23
CA LEU A 526 -6.53 41.86 4.16
C LEU A 526 -7.58 42.73 3.46
N LYS A 527 -7.22 43.47 2.39
CA LYS A 527 -8.15 44.27 1.62
C LYS A 527 -9.29 43.48 0.97
N SER A 528 -8.99 42.27 0.46
CA SER A 528 -10.00 41.45 -0.20
C SER A 528 -11.09 40.94 0.74
N ILE A 529 -10.83 40.94 2.04
CA ILE A 529 -11.75 40.43 3.08
C ILE A 529 -12.38 41.53 3.96
N GLU A 530 -12.04 42.80 3.76
CA GLU A 530 -12.63 43.91 4.52
C GLU A 530 -14.15 43.94 4.42
N ASN A 531 -14.70 43.54 3.27
CA ASN A 531 -16.14 43.46 2.98
C ASN A 531 -16.76 42.10 3.34
N ALA A 532 -16.01 41.15 3.96
CA ALA A 532 -16.58 39.89 4.42
C ALA A 532 -17.68 40.12 5.49
N ASP A 533 -18.72 39.30 5.45
CA ASP A 533 -19.83 39.39 6.39
C ASP A 533 -19.34 39.14 7.83
N LYS A 534 -18.36 38.23 7.97
CA LYS A 534 -17.74 37.89 9.24
C LYS A 534 -16.24 37.62 9.06
N ILE A 535 -15.44 38.16 9.95
CA ILE A 535 -14.01 37.89 10.03
C ILE A 535 -13.71 37.19 11.36
N VAL A 536 -13.01 36.08 11.31
CA VAL A 536 -12.55 35.28 12.46
C VAL A 536 -11.05 35.45 12.60
N VAL A 537 -10.59 36.06 13.68
CA VAL A 537 -9.18 36.30 13.96
C VAL A 537 -8.60 35.16 14.77
N MET A 538 -7.68 34.42 14.18
CA MET A 538 -6.99 33.31 14.82
C MET A 538 -5.60 33.73 15.32
N LYS A 539 -5.22 33.26 16.52
CA LYS A 539 -3.91 33.49 17.14
C LYS A 539 -3.49 32.26 17.94
N ALA A 540 -2.32 31.72 17.62
CA ALA A 540 -1.73 30.58 18.36
C ALA A 540 -2.72 29.40 18.59
N GLY A 541 -3.52 29.08 17.57
CA GLY A 541 -4.48 27.95 17.61
C GLY A 541 -5.83 28.27 18.21
N THR A 542 -6.06 29.50 18.72
CA THR A 542 -7.33 29.93 19.33
C THR A 542 -8.03 30.99 18.47
N VAL A 543 -9.31 31.17 18.68
CA VAL A 543 -10.08 32.31 18.12
C VAL A 543 -10.00 33.49 19.08
N GLU A 544 -9.29 34.57 18.68
CA GLU A 544 -9.12 35.78 19.49
C GLU A 544 -10.37 36.64 19.46
N ALA A 545 -10.96 36.84 18.31
CA ALA A 545 -12.15 37.66 18.09
C ALA A 545 -12.88 37.31 16.81
N CYS A 546 -14.20 37.60 16.75
CA CYS A 546 -15.03 37.45 15.57
C CYS A 546 -15.88 38.71 15.36
N GLY A 547 -16.06 39.13 14.12
CA GLY A 547 -16.93 40.26 13.79
C GLY A 547 -16.65 40.91 12.44
N LYS A 548 -17.25 42.08 12.18
CA LYS A 548 -16.97 42.87 10.97
C LYS A 548 -15.68 43.69 11.11
N HIS A 549 -15.07 44.07 10.00
CA HIS A 549 -13.82 44.82 9.91
C HIS A 549 -13.77 46.02 10.91
N ALA A 550 -14.75 46.91 10.91
CA ALA A 550 -14.78 48.08 11.76
C ALA A 550 -14.82 47.78 13.28
N HIS A 551 -15.44 46.66 13.66
CA HIS A 551 -15.50 46.18 15.04
C HIS A 551 -14.15 45.59 15.48
N LEU A 552 -13.54 44.75 14.64
CA LEU A 552 -12.28 44.09 14.92
C LEU A 552 -11.09 45.05 15.02
N LEU A 553 -11.09 46.16 14.27
CA LEU A 553 -10.10 47.23 14.41
C LEU A 553 -10.05 47.80 15.85
N LYS A 554 -11.18 47.78 16.55
CA LYS A 554 -11.27 48.25 17.94
C LYS A 554 -10.98 47.15 18.97
N GLN A 555 -11.40 45.92 18.70
CA GLN A 555 -11.45 44.84 19.66
C GLN A 555 -10.22 43.89 19.61
N SER A 556 -9.64 43.65 18.42
CA SER A 556 -8.53 42.72 18.28
C SER A 556 -7.19 43.44 18.03
N PRO A 557 -6.26 43.36 18.97
CA PRO A 557 -4.90 43.90 18.79
C PRO A 557 -4.16 43.20 17.64
N THR A 558 -4.39 41.90 17.45
CA THR A 558 -3.78 41.09 16.37
C THR A 558 -4.26 41.57 15.02
N TYR A 559 -5.58 41.78 14.85
CA TYR A 559 -6.15 42.25 13.59
C TYR A 559 -5.66 43.65 13.23
N ARG A 560 -5.65 44.59 14.19
CA ARG A 560 -5.13 45.94 14.02
C ARG A 560 -3.69 45.96 13.54
N LYS A 561 -2.83 45.19 14.20
CA LYS A 561 -1.41 45.06 13.84
C LYS A 561 -1.23 44.49 12.43
N MET A 562 -2.09 43.55 12.01
CA MET A 562 -2.06 43.01 10.65
C MET A 562 -2.44 44.04 9.61
N ILE A 563 -3.50 44.81 9.84
CA ILE A 563 -3.91 45.90 8.93
C ILE A 563 -2.82 46.98 8.84
N GLU A 564 -2.24 47.40 9.97
CA GLU A 564 -1.14 48.36 9.99
C GLU A 564 0.05 47.89 9.14
N LYS A 565 0.43 46.62 9.29
CA LYS A 565 1.52 46.01 8.50
C LYS A 565 1.17 45.90 7.02
N SER A 566 -0.07 45.55 6.66
CA SER A 566 -0.53 45.47 5.28
C SER A 566 -0.47 46.86 4.61
N ASN A 567 -0.93 47.89 5.30
CA ASN A 567 -0.89 49.27 4.81
C ASN A 567 0.55 49.84 4.68
N LEU A 568 1.49 49.35 5.55
CA LEU A 568 2.90 49.70 5.44
C LEU A 568 3.52 49.02 4.21
N ALA A 569 3.25 47.72 3.99
CA ALA A 569 3.77 46.97 2.85
C ALA A 569 3.37 47.58 1.50
N GLU A 570 2.17 48.12 1.39
CA GLU A 570 1.71 48.80 0.18
C GLU A 570 2.41 50.16 -0.08
N LYS A 571 2.95 50.81 0.94
CA LYS A 571 3.74 52.04 0.81
C LYS A 571 5.17 51.80 0.32
N PHE A 572 5.69 50.55 0.45
CA PHE A 572 6.96 50.12 -0.12
C PHE A 572 6.72 49.64 -1.57
N ASN A 573 6.34 50.56 -2.48
CA ASN A 573 6.44 50.27 -3.91
C ASN A 573 7.90 50.39 -4.34
N TYR A 574 8.45 49.30 -4.92
CA TYR A 574 9.71 49.34 -5.67
C TYR A 574 9.54 50.12 -6.97
#